data_adfc1062d9039fab0894519ec80cb4c8
#
_entry.id   adfc1062d9039fab0894519ec80cb4c8
#
_cell.length_a   1.000
_cell.length_b   1.000
_cell.length_c   1.000
_cell.angle_alpha   90.00
_cell.angle_beta   90.00
_cell.angle_gamma   90.00
#
_symmetry.space_group_name_H-M   'P 1'
#
loop_
_entity.id
_entity.type
_entity.pdbx_description
1 polymer ?
#
loop_
_entity_poly.entity_id
_entity_poly.type
_entity_poly.pdbx_seq_one_letter_code
_entity_poly.pdbx_strand_id
1 'polypeptide(L)'
;MPADDHRKELKMIAALYVETDGAYFGLPGVEPWDEAKDARRYTGPLPVVAHPPCQRWGKFWAGQPLWIARTGERKKKGDDGGCFAAALESVRRFGGVLEHPWGSHAWPHFGLAVPPRTGGWVAADECGGWTCCVEQGRYGHYARKPTLLYAVATERPELRWGKSAAIFPQWAIDKYGLEKCKRAGELAFKGGGTNSTPRIHTPPEFRDLLLAIAMSANKASNE
;
A
#
# COMPACT_ATOMS: atom_id res chain seq x y z
N MET A 1 -5.36 34.68 34.79
CA MET A 1 -5.21 34.27 33.38
C MET A 1 -5.10 32.77 33.35
N PRO A 2 -6.14 32.01 32.99
CA PRO A 2 -5.98 30.58 32.80
C PRO A 2 -5.18 30.34 31.52
N ALA A 3 -4.16 29.52 31.61
CA ALA A 3 -3.38 29.08 30.47
C ALA A 3 -4.30 28.27 29.54
N ASP A 4 -4.38 28.73 28.31
CA ASP A 4 -5.09 28.09 27.19
C ASP A 4 -4.34 26.80 26.83
N ASP A 5 -4.73 25.68 27.47
CA ASP A 5 -4.21 24.34 27.18
C ASP A 5 -4.84 23.85 25.88
N HIS A 6 -4.40 24.40 24.77
CA HIS A 6 -4.64 23.85 23.44
C HIS A 6 -3.89 22.51 23.31
N ARG A 7 -4.37 21.47 24.00
CA ARG A 7 -4.05 20.10 23.62
C ARG A 7 -4.52 19.92 22.20
N LYS A 8 -3.59 20.03 21.26
CA LYS A 8 -3.78 19.58 19.88
C LYS A 8 -4.26 18.14 19.95
N GLU A 9 -5.56 17.93 19.77
CA GLU A 9 -6.15 16.60 19.73
C GLU A 9 -5.38 15.79 18.69
N LEU A 10 -4.64 14.77 19.14
CA LEU A 10 -3.84 13.95 18.24
C LEU A 10 -4.83 13.24 17.30
N LYS A 11 -4.85 13.61 16.02
CA LYS A 11 -5.66 12.90 15.04
C LYS A 11 -5.19 11.46 14.99
N MET A 12 -6.09 10.52 15.32
CA MET A 12 -5.81 9.09 15.33
C MET A 12 -6.11 8.47 13.96
N ILE A 13 -5.34 7.47 13.56
CA ILE A 13 -5.48 6.70 12.31
C ILE A 13 -5.43 5.21 12.62
N ALA A 14 -6.28 4.42 11.97
CA ALA A 14 -6.17 2.97 11.97
C ALA A 14 -5.31 2.51 10.77
N ALA A 15 -4.23 1.78 11.04
CA ALA A 15 -3.38 1.17 10.03
C ALA A 15 -3.74 -0.32 9.88
N LEU A 16 -4.46 -0.66 8.81
CA LEU A 16 -5.05 -1.99 8.60
C LEU A 16 -4.15 -2.88 7.74
N TYR A 17 -4.11 -4.19 8.06
CA TYR A 17 -3.31 -5.20 7.36
C TYR A 17 -1.81 -4.88 7.39
N VAL A 18 -1.32 -4.43 8.53
CA VAL A 18 0.09 -4.12 8.74
C VAL A 18 0.84 -5.30 9.35
N GLU A 19 2.14 -5.36 9.09
CA GLU A 19 3.02 -6.38 9.65
C GLU A 19 3.18 -6.16 11.16
N THR A 20 3.08 -7.23 11.95
CA THR A 20 3.35 -7.21 13.39
C THR A 20 4.77 -6.69 13.64
N ASP A 21 4.91 -5.75 14.57
CA ASP A 21 6.16 -5.02 14.87
C ASP A 21 6.76 -4.30 13.64
N GLY A 22 5.96 -4.07 12.60
CA GLY A 22 6.36 -3.40 11.37
C GLY A 22 6.32 -1.88 11.46
N ALA A 23 6.36 -1.24 10.29
CA ALA A 23 6.56 0.21 10.14
C ALA A 23 5.51 1.10 10.83
N TYR A 24 4.34 0.57 11.19
CA TYR A 24 3.24 1.30 11.83
C TYR A 24 3.14 1.11 13.34
N PHE A 25 3.92 0.17 13.92
CA PHE A 25 3.91 -0.08 15.35
C PHE A 25 4.69 0.99 16.13
N GLY A 26 4.19 1.35 17.31
CA GLY A 26 4.82 2.32 18.19
C GLY A 26 4.74 3.79 17.73
N LEU A 27 4.02 4.09 16.65
CA LEU A 27 3.86 5.46 16.18
C LEU A 27 2.77 6.18 16.97
N PRO A 28 3.04 7.40 17.46
CA PRO A 28 2.02 8.23 18.11
C PRO A 28 0.84 8.49 17.17
N GLY A 29 -0.38 8.32 17.66
CA GLY A 29 -1.59 8.57 16.87
C GLY A 29 -1.91 7.50 15.83
N VAL A 30 -1.24 6.35 15.85
CA VAL A 30 -1.51 5.23 14.93
C VAL A 30 -1.93 4.00 15.71
N GLU A 31 -3.08 3.44 15.35
CA GLU A 31 -3.58 2.17 15.86
C GLU A 31 -3.32 1.06 14.83
N PRO A 32 -2.31 0.19 15.03
CA PRO A 32 -2.02 -0.89 14.08
C PRO A 32 -3.00 -2.06 14.23
N TRP A 33 -3.43 -2.58 13.09
CA TRP A 33 -4.27 -3.78 12.93
C TRP A 33 -3.52 -4.80 12.09
N ASP A 34 -2.84 -5.69 12.77
CA ASP A 34 -2.11 -6.81 12.20
C ASP A 34 -3.00 -8.05 12.00
N GLU A 35 -2.39 -9.18 11.65
CA GLU A 35 -3.09 -10.44 11.46
C GLU A 35 -3.83 -10.91 12.73
N ALA A 36 -3.28 -10.68 13.92
CA ALA A 36 -3.87 -11.10 15.18
C ALA A 36 -5.16 -10.33 15.51
N LYS A 37 -5.24 -9.05 15.17
CA LYS A 37 -6.46 -8.25 15.35
C LYS A 37 -7.51 -8.51 14.28
N ASP A 38 -7.15 -9.08 13.14
CA ASP A 38 -7.99 -9.27 11.96
C ASP A 38 -8.69 -8.00 11.46
N ALA A 39 -8.01 -7.25 10.60
CA ALA A 39 -8.49 -5.97 10.08
C ALA A 39 -9.84 -6.04 9.34
N ARG A 40 -10.34 -7.22 8.97
CA ARG A 40 -11.71 -7.41 8.43
C ARG A 40 -12.79 -7.10 9.48
N ARG A 41 -12.42 -7.08 10.74
CA ARG A 41 -13.31 -6.77 11.89
C ARG A 41 -13.28 -5.29 12.26
N TYR A 42 -12.53 -4.46 11.53
CA TYR A 42 -12.47 -3.03 11.83
C TYR A 42 -13.84 -2.37 11.62
N THR A 43 -14.33 -1.65 12.61
CA THR A 43 -15.65 -0.99 12.62
C THR A 43 -15.59 0.53 12.77
N GLY A 44 -14.38 1.10 12.69
CA GLY A 44 -14.19 2.54 12.81
C GLY A 44 -13.97 3.00 14.26
N PRO A 45 -14.04 4.29 14.54
CA PRO A 45 -14.41 5.40 13.65
C PRO A 45 -13.21 6.15 12.99
N LEU A 46 -11.98 5.65 13.11
CA LEU A 46 -10.79 6.37 12.66
C LEU A 46 -10.61 6.30 11.14
N PRO A 47 -10.07 7.34 10.49
CA PRO A 47 -9.58 7.26 9.13
C PRO A 47 -8.54 6.14 8.96
N VAL A 48 -8.42 5.61 7.76
CA VAL A 48 -7.74 4.35 7.51
C VAL A 48 -6.53 4.52 6.59
N VAL A 49 -5.41 3.87 6.92
CA VAL A 49 -4.38 3.46 5.95
C VAL A 49 -4.46 1.95 5.82
N ALA A 50 -4.72 1.41 4.62
CA ALA A 50 -4.93 -0.03 4.43
C ALA A 50 -3.95 -0.65 3.43
N HIS A 51 -3.38 -1.81 3.79
CA HIS A 51 -2.45 -2.61 2.99
C HIS A 51 -2.97 -4.05 2.81
N PRO A 52 -4.13 -4.27 2.16
CA PRO A 52 -4.68 -5.61 2.05
C PRO A 52 -3.73 -6.55 1.30
N PRO A 53 -3.72 -7.86 1.62
CA PRO A 53 -2.82 -8.84 1.00
C PRO A 53 -2.97 -8.89 -0.52
N CYS A 54 -1.86 -8.70 -1.25
CA CYS A 54 -1.86 -8.65 -2.71
C CYS A 54 -1.62 -10.00 -3.40
N GLN A 55 -1.32 -11.06 -2.66
CA GLN A 55 -0.88 -12.34 -3.21
C GLN A 55 -1.89 -12.98 -4.18
N ARG A 56 -3.19 -12.82 -3.93
CA ARG A 56 -4.27 -13.36 -4.76
C ARG A 56 -4.77 -12.41 -5.84
N TRP A 57 -4.21 -11.22 -5.89
CA TRP A 57 -4.58 -10.16 -6.83
C TRP A 57 -3.45 -9.77 -7.80
N GLY A 58 -2.21 -10.18 -7.53
CA GLY A 58 -1.05 -9.85 -8.34
C GLY A 58 -0.85 -10.80 -9.52
N LYS A 59 0.20 -10.58 -10.31
CA LYS A 59 0.56 -11.37 -11.49
C LYS A 59 0.63 -12.90 -11.22
N PHE A 60 1.05 -13.29 -10.03
CA PHE A 60 1.21 -14.71 -9.65
C PHE A 60 0.11 -15.19 -8.70
N TRP A 61 -1.10 -14.69 -8.86
CA TRP A 61 -2.26 -15.04 -8.04
C TRP A 61 -2.54 -16.56 -7.98
N ALA A 62 -2.29 -17.27 -9.08
CA ALA A 62 -2.48 -18.72 -9.15
C ALA A 62 -1.40 -19.55 -8.42
N GLY A 63 -0.33 -18.89 -7.99
CA GLY A 63 0.89 -19.47 -7.42
C GLY A 63 2.11 -19.18 -8.29
N GLN A 64 3.30 -19.33 -7.72
CA GLN A 64 4.55 -19.21 -8.48
C GLN A 64 4.69 -20.36 -9.48
N PRO A 65 5.20 -20.13 -10.71
CA PRO A 65 5.29 -21.17 -11.73
C PRO A 65 5.97 -22.46 -11.27
N LEU A 66 7.09 -22.36 -10.55
CA LEU A 66 7.79 -23.53 -10.01
C LEU A 66 6.97 -24.28 -8.95
N TRP A 67 6.17 -23.58 -8.15
CA TRP A 67 5.29 -24.21 -7.17
C TRP A 67 4.16 -24.98 -7.87
N ILE A 68 3.52 -24.37 -8.88
CA ILE A 68 2.47 -25.02 -9.68
C ILE A 68 3.04 -26.26 -10.40
N ALA A 69 4.23 -26.14 -11.01
CA ALA A 69 4.88 -27.26 -11.69
C ALA A 69 5.18 -28.44 -10.75
N ARG A 70 5.51 -28.15 -9.48
CA ARG A 70 5.82 -29.17 -8.47
C ARG A 70 4.59 -29.82 -7.85
N THR A 71 3.52 -29.05 -7.61
CA THR A 71 2.35 -29.52 -6.85
C THR A 71 1.14 -29.86 -7.71
N GLY A 72 1.09 -29.37 -8.96
CA GLY A 72 -0.10 -29.44 -9.80
C GLY A 72 -1.25 -28.52 -9.38
N GLU A 73 -1.13 -27.85 -8.23
CA GLU A 73 -2.19 -27.02 -7.67
C GLU A 73 -2.19 -25.60 -8.23
N ARG A 74 -3.38 -25.01 -8.32
CA ARG A 74 -3.57 -23.58 -8.62
C ARG A 74 -4.45 -22.96 -7.56
N LYS A 75 -4.06 -21.77 -7.12
CA LYS A 75 -4.90 -20.98 -6.21
C LYS A 75 -5.99 -20.24 -7.00
N LYS A 76 -7.05 -19.83 -6.33
CA LYS A 76 -8.15 -19.05 -6.92
C LYS A 76 -7.81 -17.57 -6.91
N LYS A 77 -8.11 -16.86 -8.00
CA LYS A 77 -7.97 -15.41 -8.08
C LYS A 77 -8.93 -14.75 -7.10
N GLY A 78 -8.43 -13.74 -6.36
CA GLY A 78 -9.25 -13.01 -5.39
C GLY A 78 -9.57 -13.76 -4.11
N ASP A 79 -9.02 -14.97 -3.92
CA ASP A 79 -9.21 -15.77 -2.71
C ASP A 79 -8.25 -15.29 -1.60
N ASP A 80 -8.52 -14.08 -1.12
CA ASP A 80 -7.78 -13.38 -0.06
C ASP A 80 -8.53 -13.36 1.29
N GLY A 81 -9.56 -14.18 1.42
CA GLY A 81 -10.40 -14.22 2.63
C GLY A 81 -11.27 -12.96 2.82
N GLY A 82 -11.50 -12.19 1.75
CA GLY A 82 -12.29 -10.96 1.79
C GLY A 82 -11.50 -9.73 2.28
N CYS A 83 -10.19 -9.83 2.42
CA CYS A 83 -9.36 -8.74 2.96
C CYS A 83 -9.43 -7.47 2.10
N PHE A 84 -9.35 -7.59 0.77
CA PHE A 84 -9.42 -6.40 -0.09
C PHE A 84 -10.81 -5.74 -0.03
N ALA A 85 -11.88 -6.53 -0.04
CA ALA A 85 -13.25 -6.02 0.06
C ALA A 85 -13.46 -5.24 1.37
N ALA A 86 -13.03 -5.81 2.51
CA ALA A 86 -13.14 -5.17 3.81
C ALA A 86 -12.26 -3.91 3.93
N ALA A 87 -11.06 -3.91 3.34
CA ALA A 87 -10.20 -2.73 3.29
C ALA A 87 -10.84 -1.59 2.48
N LEU A 88 -11.39 -1.91 1.29
CA LEU A 88 -12.06 -0.95 0.43
C LEU A 88 -13.29 -0.34 1.13
N GLU A 89 -14.10 -1.18 1.78
CA GLU A 89 -15.27 -0.74 2.57
C GLU A 89 -14.85 0.18 3.72
N SER A 90 -13.80 -0.17 4.45
CA SER A 90 -13.29 0.64 5.56
C SER A 90 -12.85 2.03 5.08
N VAL A 91 -12.12 2.12 3.94
CA VAL A 91 -11.70 3.41 3.38
C VAL A 91 -12.89 4.22 2.88
N ARG A 92 -13.89 3.58 2.24
CA ARG A 92 -15.11 4.27 1.79
C ARG A 92 -15.93 4.83 2.95
N ARG A 93 -16.02 4.07 4.05
CA ARG A 93 -16.86 4.43 5.20
C ARG A 93 -16.22 5.44 6.14
N PHE A 94 -14.93 5.33 6.39
CA PHE A 94 -14.22 6.11 7.41
C PHE A 94 -13.26 7.15 6.84
N GLY A 95 -13.10 7.18 5.52
CA GLY A 95 -12.08 7.98 4.84
C GLY A 95 -10.68 7.39 4.96
N GLY A 96 -9.75 7.93 4.21
CA GLY A 96 -8.36 7.50 4.23
C GLY A 96 -7.84 6.99 2.91
N VAL A 97 -6.87 6.06 2.94
CA VAL A 97 -6.15 5.59 1.75
C VAL A 97 -5.90 4.08 1.80
N LEU A 98 -6.11 3.40 0.67
CA LEU A 98 -5.74 2.01 0.42
C LEU A 98 -4.59 1.96 -0.57
N GLU A 99 -3.57 1.17 -0.26
CA GLU A 99 -2.39 0.91 -1.07
C GLU A 99 -2.43 -0.50 -1.65
N HIS A 100 -2.09 -0.63 -2.95
CA HIS A 100 -1.94 -1.95 -3.56
C HIS A 100 -0.94 -1.90 -4.74
N PRO A 101 -0.24 -3.01 -5.06
CA PRO A 101 0.72 -3.00 -6.16
C PRO A 101 0.08 -2.66 -7.51
N TRP A 102 0.82 -1.95 -8.35
CA TRP A 102 0.46 -1.74 -9.75
C TRP A 102 0.19 -3.07 -10.48
N GLY A 103 -0.84 -3.09 -11.31
CA GLY A 103 -1.26 -4.28 -12.03
C GLY A 103 -2.06 -5.27 -11.18
N SER A 104 -2.53 -4.83 -10.02
CA SER A 104 -3.47 -5.61 -9.23
C SER A 104 -4.78 -5.84 -9.98
N HIS A 105 -5.21 -7.08 -10.02
CA HIS A 105 -6.51 -7.46 -10.55
C HIS A 105 -7.68 -7.03 -9.66
N ALA A 106 -7.41 -6.58 -8.42
CA ALA A 106 -8.45 -6.08 -7.53
C ALA A 106 -9.10 -4.80 -8.08
N TRP A 107 -8.32 -3.89 -8.67
CA TRP A 107 -8.87 -2.64 -9.22
C TRP A 107 -10.02 -2.87 -10.19
N PRO A 108 -9.84 -3.56 -11.33
CA PRO A 108 -10.97 -3.83 -12.24
C PRO A 108 -12.03 -4.76 -11.64
N HIS A 109 -11.66 -5.65 -10.70
CA HIS A 109 -12.63 -6.55 -10.06
C HIS A 109 -13.65 -5.78 -9.20
N PHE A 110 -13.22 -4.72 -8.52
CA PHE A 110 -14.08 -3.88 -7.69
C PHE A 110 -14.56 -2.61 -8.41
N GLY A 111 -14.43 -2.55 -9.74
CA GLY A 111 -14.92 -1.43 -10.55
C GLY A 111 -14.13 -0.13 -10.38
N LEU A 112 -12.90 -0.19 -9.87
CA LEU A 112 -12.06 0.99 -9.69
C LEU A 112 -11.38 1.35 -11.00
N ALA A 113 -11.37 2.63 -11.37
CA ALA A 113 -10.63 3.13 -12.52
C ALA A 113 -9.13 2.92 -12.34
N VAL A 114 -8.45 2.42 -13.37
CA VAL A 114 -7.00 2.27 -13.37
C VAL A 114 -6.37 3.62 -13.74
N PRO A 115 -5.60 4.25 -12.85
CA PRO A 115 -5.02 5.57 -13.12
C PRO A 115 -3.87 5.50 -14.13
N PRO A 116 -3.46 6.62 -14.74
CA PRO A 116 -2.31 6.65 -15.61
C PRO A 116 -1.01 6.35 -14.83
N ARG A 117 -0.11 5.58 -15.47
CA ARG A 117 1.20 5.24 -14.87
C ARG A 117 2.12 6.44 -14.67
N THR A 118 1.85 7.51 -15.39
CA THR A 118 2.60 8.77 -15.33
C THR A 118 2.32 9.59 -14.08
N GLY A 119 1.25 9.24 -13.33
CA GLY A 119 0.80 9.93 -12.13
C GLY A 119 -0.42 10.81 -12.37
N GLY A 120 -0.77 11.57 -11.36
CA GLY A 120 -2.00 12.37 -11.30
C GLY A 120 -3.16 11.62 -10.65
N TRP A 121 -4.00 12.35 -9.93
CA TRP A 121 -5.23 11.83 -9.35
C TRP A 121 -6.36 11.82 -10.38
N VAL A 122 -7.08 10.72 -10.47
CA VAL A 122 -8.28 10.58 -11.29
C VAL A 122 -9.44 10.02 -10.46
N ALA A 123 -10.69 10.33 -10.82
CA ALA A 123 -11.85 9.74 -10.17
C ALA A 123 -11.79 8.21 -10.31
N ALA A 124 -11.99 7.50 -9.21
CA ALA A 124 -11.86 6.05 -9.16
C ALA A 124 -13.21 5.34 -9.34
N ASP A 125 -14.25 5.89 -8.72
CA ASP A 125 -15.59 5.31 -8.68
C ASP A 125 -16.67 6.37 -8.38
N GLU A 126 -17.92 5.93 -8.29
CA GLU A 126 -19.08 6.78 -7.94
C GLU A 126 -19.21 7.02 -6.42
N CYS A 127 -18.40 6.37 -5.59
CA CYS A 127 -18.38 6.55 -4.14
C CYS A 127 -17.52 7.75 -3.69
N GLY A 128 -17.14 8.64 -4.61
CA GLY A 128 -16.28 9.79 -4.33
C GLY A 128 -14.80 9.43 -4.15
N GLY A 129 -14.43 8.20 -4.55
CA GLY A 129 -13.05 7.73 -4.50
C GLY A 129 -12.17 8.34 -5.59
N TRP A 130 -10.90 8.55 -5.26
CA TRP A 130 -9.85 8.99 -6.17
C TRP A 130 -8.73 7.98 -6.20
N THR A 131 -8.10 7.82 -7.35
CA THR A 131 -6.99 6.89 -7.50
C THR A 131 -5.82 7.53 -8.23
N CYS A 132 -4.61 7.08 -7.90
CA CYS A 132 -3.40 7.49 -8.60
C CYS A 132 -2.38 6.35 -8.63
N CYS A 133 -1.33 6.52 -9.43
CA CYS A 133 -0.17 5.65 -9.42
C CYS A 133 1.08 6.41 -9.02
N VAL A 134 1.82 5.89 -8.04
CA VAL A 134 3.12 6.41 -7.60
C VAL A 134 4.18 5.31 -7.65
N GLU A 135 5.46 5.68 -7.69
CA GLU A 135 6.55 4.73 -7.48
C GLU A 135 7.16 4.92 -6.08
N GLN A 136 7.14 3.87 -5.26
CA GLN A 136 7.69 3.93 -3.89
C GLN A 136 9.19 4.23 -3.89
N GLY A 137 9.90 4.00 -5.00
CA GLY A 137 11.30 4.40 -5.16
C GLY A 137 11.55 5.91 -5.07
N ARG A 138 10.50 6.75 -5.25
CA ARG A 138 10.57 8.19 -4.98
C ARG A 138 10.43 8.56 -3.51
N TYR A 139 10.13 7.57 -2.67
CA TYR A 139 9.89 7.69 -1.23
C TYR A 139 10.76 6.71 -0.43
N GLY A 140 11.98 6.45 -0.90
CA GLY A 140 12.99 5.69 -0.19
C GLY A 140 12.98 4.17 -0.38
N HIS A 141 12.08 3.60 -1.21
CA HIS A 141 12.17 2.18 -1.54
C HIS A 141 13.34 1.92 -2.49
N TYR A 142 14.10 0.82 -2.26
CA TYR A 142 15.24 0.47 -3.12
C TYR A 142 14.83 0.12 -4.56
N ALA A 143 13.64 -0.42 -4.75
CA ALA A 143 13.07 -0.68 -6.07
C ALA A 143 12.04 0.40 -6.43
N ARG A 144 11.78 0.57 -7.72
CA ARG A 144 10.74 1.50 -8.18
C ARG A 144 9.38 1.20 -7.56
N LYS A 145 8.99 -0.08 -7.47
CA LYS A 145 7.75 -0.57 -6.81
C LYS A 145 6.54 0.31 -7.11
N PRO A 146 6.06 0.31 -8.38
CA PRO A 146 4.88 1.09 -8.73
C PRO A 146 3.65 0.59 -7.97
N THR A 147 2.86 1.53 -7.50
CA THR A 147 1.85 1.31 -6.48
C THR A 147 0.59 2.12 -6.82
N LEU A 148 -0.56 1.50 -6.69
CA LEU A 148 -1.86 2.12 -6.79
C LEU A 148 -2.29 2.62 -5.42
N LEU A 149 -2.83 3.84 -5.37
CA LEU A 149 -3.50 4.40 -4.22
C LEU A 149 -4.97 4.61 -4.56
N TYR A 150 -5.86 4.31 -3.61
CA TYR A 150 -7.27 4.66 -3.64
C TYR A 150 -7.58 5.47 -2.38
N ALA A 151 -8.16 6.64 -2.50
CA ALA A 151 -8.40 7.55 -1.39
C ALA A 151 -9.81 8.13 -1.42
N VAL A 152 -10.43 8.26 -0.24
CA VAL A 152 -11.78 8.80 -0.06
C VAL A 152 -11.79 9.82 1.06
N ALA A 153 -12.55 10.90 0.88
CA ALA A 153 -12.74 11.98 1.86
C ALA A 153 -11.43 12.64 2.32
N THR A 154 -10.36 12.55 1.53
CA THR A 154 -9.03 13.10 1.83
C THR A 154 -8.67 14.24 0.89
N GLU A 155 -7.67 15.04 1.29
CA GLU A 155 -6.95 15.89 0.35
C GLU A 155 -6.23 15.01 -0.70
N ARG A 156 -6.02 15.60 -1.86
CA ARG A 156 -5.25 15.02 -2.97
C ARG A 156 -3.97 15.83 -3.16
N PRO A 157 -2.96 15.60 -2.33
CA PRO A 157 -1.74 16.37 -2.41
C PRO A 157 -1.02 16.14 -3.75
N GLU A 158 -0.22 17.09 -4.15
CA GLU A 158 0.73 16.90 -5.24
C GLU A 158 1.78 15.88 -4.81
N LEU A 159 1.93 14.79 -5.59
CA LEU A 159 2.84 13.70 -5.30
C LEU A 159 4.06 13.73 -6.23
N ARG A 160 5.09 12.99 -5.90
CA ARG A 160 6.26 12.82 -6.78
C ARG A 160 5.92 11.84 -7.90
N TRP A 161 5.38 12.36 -8.98
CA TRP A 161 4.89 11.58 -10.10
C TRP A 161 5.99 10.95 -10.96
N GLY A 162 5.61 9.96 -11.73
CA GLY A 162 6.41 9.33 -12.77
C GLY A 162 7.44 8.33 -12.24
N LYS A 163 8.30 7.87 -13.17
CA LYS A 163 9.28 6.81 -12.88
C LYS A 163 10.40 7.31 -11.96
N SER A 164 10.74 6.50 -10.95
CA SER A 164 11.97 6.65 -10.17
C SER A 164 13.16 5.99 -10.88
N ALA A 165 14.39 6.29 -10.43
CA ALA A 165 15.57 5.56 -10.86
C ALA A 165 15.48 4.07 -10.46
N ALA A 166 15.96 3.18 -11.32
CA ALA A 166 16.14 1.78 -10.98
C ALA A 166 17.45 1.63 -10.21
N ILE A 167 17.38 1.08 -9.01
CA ILE A 167 18.56 0.82 -8.17
C ILE A 167 18.76 -0.69 -8.08
N PHE A 168 19.97 -1.14 -8.39
CA PHE A 168 20.35 -2.55 -8.24
C PHE A 168 21.49 -2.65 -7.22
N PRO A 169 21.48 -3.65 -6.32
CA PRO A 169 22.59 -3.87 -5.41
C PRO A 169 23.88 -4.14 -6.18
N GLN A 170 25.02 -3.55 -5.73
CA GLN A 170 26.29 -3.70 -6.43
C GLN A 170 26.68 -5.18 -6.61
N TRP A 171 26.49 -6.01 -5.57
CA TRP A 171 26.73 -7.46 -5.66
C TRP A 171 25.97 -8.16 -6.79
N ALA A 172 24.75 -7.68 -7.12
CA ALA A 172 23.97 -8.26 -8.22
C ALA A 172 24.52 -7.82 -9.57
N ILE A 173 24.98 -6.57 -9.68
CA ILE A 173 25.64 -6.05 -10.89
C ILE A 173 26.93 -6.82 -11.14
N ASP A 174 27.75 -7.03 -10.10
CA ASP A 174 29.03 -7.74 -10.20
C ASP A 174 28.84 -9.20 -10.60
N LYS A 175 27.81 -9.85 -10.06
CA LYS A 175 27.53 -11.27 -10.31
C LYS A 175 26.84 -11.56 -11.65
N TYR A 176 25.92 -10.69 -12.06
CA TYR A 176 25.02 -10.98 -13.19
C TYR A 176 25.14 -10.00 -14.36
N GLY A 177 25.81 -8.87 -14.16
CA GLY A 177 25.87 -7.78 -15.09
C GLY A 177 24.60 -6.91 -15.10
N LEU A 178 24.75 -5.61 -15.38
CA LEU A 178 23.66 -4.62 -15.31
C LEU A 178 22.48 -4.96 -16.22
N GLU A 179 22.73 -5.43 -17.43
CA GLU A 179 21.66 -5.74 -18.40
C GLU A 179 20.80 -6.93 -17.95
N LYS A 180 21.38 -7.93 -17.29
CA LYS A 180 20.64 -9.03 -16.71
C LYS A 180 19.82 -8.56 -15.49
N CYS A 181 20.38 -7.67 -14.68
CA CYS A 181 19.67 -7.04 -13.58
C CYS A 181 18.44 -6.25 -14.07
N LYS A 182 18.60 -5.43 -15.11
CA LYS A 182 17.49 -4.68 -15.74
C LYS A 182 16.38 -5.61 -16.24
N ARG A 183 16.71 -6.73 -16.89
CA ARG A 183 15.73 -7.71 -17.37
C ARG A 183 14.99 -8.42 -16.24
N ALA A 184 15.68 -8.77 -15.16
CA ALA A 184 15.09 -9.41 -13.99
C ALA A 184 14.21 -8.45 -13.17
N GLY A 185 14.52 -7.15 -13.21
CA GLY A 185 13.86 -6.10 -12.45
C GLY A 185 14.35 -6.02 -10.99
N GLU A 186 14.21 -4.86 -10.39
CA GLU A 186 14.77 -4.55 -9.06
C GLU A 186 14.25 -5.51 -7.96
N LEU A 187 12.98 -5.89 -8.04
CA LEU A 187 12.34 -6.77 -7.04
C LEU A 187 12.85 -8.22 -7.08
N ALA A 188 13.60 -8.60 -8.12
CA ALA A 188 14.21 -9.93 -8.19
C ALA A 188 15.39 -10.09 -7.21
N PHE A 189 16.04 -8.98 -6.84
CA PHE A 189 17.20 -8.99 -5.96
C PHE A 189 16.76 -8.66 -4.54
N LYS A 190 16.83 -9.64 -3.66
CA LYS A 190 16.77 -9.41 -2.21
C LYS A 190 18.09 -8.73 -1.84
N GLY A 191 18.07 -7.74 -0.97
CA GLY A 191 19.29 -7.10 -0.47
C GLY A 191 20.33 -8.15 -0.07
N GLY A 192 21.60 -7.95 -0.45
CA GLY A 192 22.67 -8.90 -0.19
C GLY A 192 22.94 -9.07 1.29
N GLY A 193 22.56 -10.20 1.86
CA GLY A 193 22.80 -10.55 3.26
C GLY A 193 21.61 -11.18 3.97
N THR A 194 21.85 -11.64 5.20
CA THR A 194 20.87 -12.28 6.08
C THR A 194 19.74 -11.34 6.52
N ASN A 195 19.90 -10.01 6.36
CA ASN A 195 18.94 -8.96 6.71
C ASN A 195 18.40 -8.28 5.43
N SER A 196 17.97 -9.07 4.44
CA SER A 196 17.35 -8.54 3.23
C SER A 196 16.06 -7.78 3.59
N THR A 197 16.02 -6.49 3.31
CA THR A 197 14.77 -5.71 3.36
C THR A 197 13.73 -6.42 2.50
N PRO A 198 12.59 -6.84 3.07
CA PRO A 198 11.59 -7.57 2.31
C PRO A 198 11.06 -6.71 1.15
N ARG A 199 10.72 -7.35 0.03
CA ARG A 199 10.09 -6.65 -1.12
C ARG A 199 8.81 -5.94 -0.74
N ILE A 200 8.18 -6.38 0.35
CA ILE A 200 6.92 -5.85 0.88
C ILE A 200 7.14 -4.66 1.81
N HIS A 201 8.39 -4.40 2.24
CA HIS A 201 8.67 -3.29 3.15
C HIS A 201 8.09 -1.96 2.67
N THR A 202 7.46 -1.25 3.59
CA THR A 202 6.97 0.11 3.38
C THR A 202 8.01 1.09 3.92
N PRO A 203 8.69 1.88 3.07
CA PRO A 203 9.67 2.84 3.54
C PRO A 203 9.03 3.87 4.47
N PRO A 204 9.77 4.39 5.47
CA PRO A 204 9.23 5.40 6.40
C PRO A 204 8.64 6.62 5.69
N GLU A 205 9.32 7.16 4.67
CA GLU A 205 8.82 8.32 3.92
C GLU A 205 7.50 8.02 3.16
N PHE A 206 7.36 6.80 2.63
CA PHE A 206 6.11 6.39 1.97
C PHE A 206 4.99 6.14 2.98
N ARG A 207 5.29 5.52 4.11
CA ARG A 207 4.38 5.37 5.24
C ARG A 207 3.86 6.73 5.71
N ASP A 208 4.76 7.68 5.92
CA ASP A 208 4.42 9.02 6.43
C ASP A 208 3.55 9.79 5.42
N LEU A 209 3.77 9.60 4.11
CA LEU A 209 2.90 10.11 3.07
C LEU A 209 1.47 9.54 3.20
N LEU A 210 1.33 8.21 3.36
CA LEU A 210 0.02 7.58 3.49
C LEU A 210 -0.70 8.04 4.77
N LEU A 211 0.03 8.17 5.87
CA LEU A 211 -0.49 8.74 7.12
C LEU A 211 -0.96 10.19 6.92
N ALA A 212 -0.18 11.03 6.24
CA ALA A 212 -0.55 12.41 5.96
C ALA A 212 -1.84 12.49 5.10
N ILE A 213 -1.97 11.65 4.08
CA ILE A 213 -3.20 11.57 3.28
C ILE A 213 -4.38 11.16 4.17
N ALA A 214 -4.26 10.12 4.97
CA ALA A 214 -5.34 9.67 5.85
C ALA A 214 -5.68 10.69 6.94
N MET A 215 -4.70 11.41 7.49
CA MET A 215 -4.93 12.51 8.45
C MET A 215 -5.72 13.68 7.88
N SER A 216 -5.68 13.89 6.57
CA SER A 216 -6.45 14.92 5.90
C SER A 216 -7.93 14.54 5.73
N ALA A 217 -8.30 13.29 6.04
CA ALA A 217 -9.68 12.86 5.91
C ALA A 217 -10.58 13.74 6.78
N ASN A 218 -11.54 14.39 6.13
CA ASN A 218 -12.62 15.06 6.81
C ASN A 218 -13.52 13.97 7.40
N LYS A 219 -13.82 14.05 8.69
CA LYS A 219 -14.91 13.24 9.24
C LYS A 219 -16.12 13.57 8.39
N ALA A 220 -16.59 12.59 7.60
CA ALA A 220 -17.88 12.73 6.94
C ALA A 220 -18.85 13.12 8.05
N SER A 221 -19.43 14.32 7.93
CA SER A 221 -20.48 14.76 8.81
C SER A 221 -21.58 13.73 8.66
N ASN A 222 -21.76 12.90 9.68
CA ASN A 222 -22.93 12.05 9.79
C ASN A 222 -24.12 13.00 10.00
N GLU A 223 -24.72 13.43 8.90
CA GLU A 223 -26.12 13.91 8.86
C GLU A 223 -27.05 12.72 8.55
#